data_9a92aa995de1d3286f32a688ba06db1c
#
_entry.id   9a92aa995de1d3286f32a688ba06db1c
#
_cell.length_a   1.000
_cell.length_b   1.000
_cell.length_c   1.000
_cell.angle_alpha   90.00
_cell.angle_beta   90.00
_cell.angle_gamma   90.00
#
_symmetry.space_group_name_H-M   'P 1'
#
loop_
_entity.id
_entity.type
_entity.pdbx_description
1 polymer ?
#
loop_
_entity_poly.entity_id
_entity_poly.type
_entity_poly.pdbx_seq_one_letter_code
_entity_poly.pdbx_strand_id
1 'polypeptide(L)'
;MAEPGSGSPSPAEGPLVCQDPEKASSPDRKQRKPRPRHRRRRLGTSQQPTFAIYFPKLLKEIHAGLSLSKEAKAVLDCFVRDLFERIADEAASLVRNKRGSTLTYTDIQSGMRLVLPTQLYTYADSQANKALVKFISSK
;
A
#
# COMPACT_ATOMS: atom_id res chain seq x y z
N MET A 1 42.09 -38.31 11.68
CA MET A 1 40.81 -38.98 11.43
C MET A 1 39.74 -37.93 11.24
N ALA A 2 39.38 -37.79 10.00
CA ALA A 2 38.11 -37.52 9.38
C ALA A 2 37.20 -36.42 9.99
N GLU A 3 37.16 -35.29 9.36
CA GLU A 3 35.99 -34.45 9.21
C GLU A 3 34.87 -35.16 8.42
N PRO A 4 33.61 -34.82 8.61
CA PRO A 4 32.91 -34.34 7.45
C PRO A 4 32.08 -33.05 7.69
N GLY A 5 32.17 -32.19 6.71
CA GLY A 5 31.42 -30.98 6.56
C GLY A 5 29.91 -31.18 6.44
N SER A 6 29.17 -30.21 6.94
CA SER A 6 27.79 -30.02 6.59
C SER A 6 27.57 -28.63 6.00
N GLY A 7 27.36 -28.61 4.69
CA GLY A 7 26.91 -27.44 3.98
C GLY A 7 25.49 -27.07 4.36
N SER A 8 25.30 -25.82 4.74
CA SER A 8 23.98 -25.21 4.86
C SER A 8 23.52 -24.73 3.49
N PRO A 9 22.32 -25.06 3.03
CA PRO A 9 21.72 -24.38 1.90
C PRO A 9 21.08 -23.08 2.38
N SER A 10 21.49 -22.00 1.77
CA SER A 10 20.85 -20.69 1.85
C SER A 10 19.49 -20.73 1.18
N PRO A 11 18.41 -20.27 1.81
CA PRO A 11 17.15 -20.07 1.11
C PRO A 11 17.23 -18.78 0.30
N ALA A 12 17.08 -18.92 -1.00
CA ALA A 12 16.86 -17.81 -1.92
C ALA A 12 15.47 -17.24 -1.67
N GLU A 13 15.38 -16.11 -0.99
CA GLU A 13 14.15 -15.32 -0.94
C GLU A 13 13.97 -14.60 -2.29
N GLY A 14 12.99 -15.09 -3.07
CA GLY A 14 12.52 -14.42 -4.27
C GLY A 14 11.72 -13.15 -3.91
N PRO A 15 11.70 -12.14 -4.80
CA PRO A 15 10.98 -10.89 -4.55
C PRO A 15 9.49 -11.14 -4.47
N LEU A 16 8.85 -10.61 -3.42
CA LEU A 16 7.40 -10.54 -3.26
C LEU A 16 6.82 -9.65 -4.38
N VAL A 17 6.35 -10.30 -5.42
CA VAL A 17 5.59 -9.64 -6.49
C VAL A 17 4.13 -9.59 -6.07
N CYS A 18 3.57 -8.39 -5.98
CA CYS A 18 2.13 -8.22 -5.89
C CYS A 18 1.50 -8.80 -7.17
N GLN A 19 0.91 -9.99 -7.08
CA GLN A 19 0.31 -10.68 -8.22
C GLN A 19 -1.07 -10.09 -8.51
N ASP A 20 -1.23 -9.53 -9.71
CA ASP A 20 -2.54 -9.30 -10.31
C ASP A 20 -3.14 -10.64 -10.77
N PRO A 21 -4.44 -10.89 -10.59
CA PRO A 21 -5.07 -12.13 -11.05
C PRO A 21 -5.12 -12.20 -12.57
N GLU A 22 -4.56 -13.26 -13.08
CA GLU A 22 -4.40 -13.59 -14.49
C GLU A 22 -5.73 -13.85 -15.20
N LYS A 23 -5.80 -13.34 -16.40
CA LYS A 23 -6.93 -13.42 -17.32
C LYS A 23 -6.84 -14.70 -18.15
N ALA A 24 -7.68 -15.68 -17.86
CA ALA A 24 -7.82 -16.88 -18.67
C ALA A 24 -8.46 -16.54 -20.03
N SER A 25 -7.80 -16.93 -21.09
CA SER A 25 -8.28 -16.86 -22.49
C SER A 25 -8.90 -18.18 -22.91
N SER A 26 -10.04 -18.12 -23.58
CA SER A 26 -10.54 -19.20 -24.42
C SER A 26 -11.17 -18.65 -25.69
N PRO A 27 -10.98 -19.30 -26.84
CA PRO A 27 -11.41 -18.83 -28.13
C PRO A 27 -12.75 -19.42 -28.57
N ASP A 28 -13.67 -18.62 -29.06
CA ASP A 28 -14.52 -19.08 -30.14
C ASP A 28 -15.06 -17.90 -30.98
N ARG A 29 -14.95 -18.10 -32.28
CA ARG A 29 -15.17 -17.15 -33.35
C ARG A 29 -16.54 -17.43 -33.99
N LYS A 30 -17.51 -16.54 -33.77
CA LYS A 30 -18.68 -16.43 -34.70
C LYS A 30 -18.98 -14.96 -35.01
N GLN A 31 -18.92 -14.67 -36.32
CA GLN A 31 -19.25 -13.38 -36.93
C GLN A 31 -20.69 -12.97 -36.62
N ARG A 32 -20.87 -11.76 -36.14
CA ARG A 32 -22.16 -11.05 -36.13
C ARG A 32 -21.97 -9.56 -36.40
N LYS A 33 -22.85 -9.05 -37.28
CA LYS A 33 -22.98 -7.72 -37.87
C LYS A 33 -22.88 -6.56 -36.85
N PRO A 34 -22.42 -5.36 -37.28
CA PRO A 34 -22.23 -4.22 -36.36
C PRO A 34 -23.57 -3.63 -35.91
N ARG A 35 -23.79 -3.64 -34.61
CA ARG A 35 -24.84 -2.87 -33.93
C ARG A 35 -24.27 -1.55 -33.43
N PRO A 36 -25.06 -0.45 -33.34
CA PRO A 36 -24.57 0.89 -33.01
C PRO A 36 -23.95 0.91 -31.64
N ARG A 37 -22.77 1.57 -31.54
CA ARG A 37 -21.97 1.72 -30.34
C ARG A 37 -22.74 2.52 -29.29
N HIS A 38 -23.56 1.86 -28.47
CA HIS A 38 -23.83 2.38 -27.15
C HIS A 38 -22.49 2.53 -26.43
N ARG A 39 -22.15 3.77 -26.12
CA ARG A 39 -21.00 4.17 -25.30
C ARG A 39 -21.11 3.43 -23.96
N ARG A 40 -20.61 2.18 -23.92
CA ARG A 40 -20.47 1.45 -22.67
C ARG A 40 -19.68 2.36 -21.74
N ARG A 41 -20.35 2.94 -20.76
CA ARG A 41 -19.71 3.41 -19.55
C ARG A 41 -18.79 2.26 -19.15
N ARG A 42 -17.48 2.47 -19.27
CA ARG A 42 -16.50 1.59 -18.65
C ARG A 42 -16.89 1.57 -17.18
N LEU A 43 -17.50 0.46 -16.73
CA LEU A 43 -17.51 0.17 -15.30
C LEU A 43 -16.05 0.27 -14.89
N GLY A 44 -15.76 1.28 -14.04
CA GLY A 44 -14.42 1.50 -13.59
C GLY A 44 -13.90 0.20 -13.02
N THR A 45 -12.84 -0.31 -13.60
CA THR A 45 -11.92 -1.19 -12.91
C THR A 45 -11.77 -0.56 -11.53
N SER A 46 -12.06 -1.29 -10.49
CA SER A 46 -11.86 -0.87 -9.10
C SER A 46 -10.39 -0.44 -8.98
N GLN A 47 -10.11 0.81 -9.32
CA GLN A 47 -8.79 1.39 -9.13
C GLN A 47 -8.67 1.60 -7.65
N GLN A 48 -8.01 0.67 -6.97
CA GLN A 48 -7.54 0.89 -5.63
C GLN A 48 -6.84 2.24 -5.60
N PRO A 49 -7.15 3.09 -4.62
CA PRO A 49 -6.52 4.40 -4.53
C PRO A 49 -5.01 4.21 -4.47
N THR A 50 -4.30 4.79 -5.45
CA THR A 50 -2.84 4.67 -5.54
C THR A 50 -2.17 5.95 -5.02
N PHE A 51 -1.12 5.79 -4.23
CA PHE A 51 -0.27 6.87 -3.76
C PHE A 51 0.85 7.22 -4.75
N ALA A 52 0.98 6.47 -5.84
CA ALA A 52 2.05 6.62 -6.83
C ALA A 52 2.16 8.03 -7.44
N ILE A 53 1.05 8.78 -7.47
CA ILE A 53 1.02 10.17 -7.95
C ILE A 53 1.71 11.17 -7.03
N TYR A 54 1.84 10.84 -5.74
CA TYR A 54 2.45 11.72 -4.74
C TYR A 54 3.97 11.54 -4.63
N PHE A 55 4.50 10.34 -4.90
CA PHE A 55 5.92 10.03 -4.76
C PHE A 55 6.85 10.94 -5.58
N PRO A 56 6.54 11.28 -6.85
CA PRO A 56 7.41 12.20 -7.60
C PRO A 56 7.43 13.62 -7.02
N LYS A 57 6.31 14.07 -6.42
CA LYS A 57 6.24 15.38 -5.78
C LYS A 57 7.08 15.40 -4.52
N LEU A 58 6.93 14.38 -3.68
CA LEU A 58 7.69 14.24 -2.45
C LEU A 58 9.18 14.10 -2.71
N LEU A 59 9.57 13.31 -3.72
CA LEU A 59 10.99 13.17 -4.09
C LEU A 59 11.61 14.49 -4.52
N LYS A 60 10.89 15.32 -5.26
CA LYS A 60 11.39 16.64 -5.67
C LYS A 60 11.60 17.62 -4.52
N GLU A 61 10.80 17.49 -3.45
CA GLU A 61 10.96 18.30 -2.23
C GLU A 61 12.21 17.90 -1.44
N ILE A 62 12.55 16.59 -1.42
CA ILE A 62 13.66 16.04 -0.63
C ILE A 62 14.96 16.07 -1.44
N HIS A 63 14.91 15.64 -2.70
CA HIS A 63 16.04 15.52 -3.59
C HIS A 63 15.70 16.04 -4.99
N ALA A 64 15.99 17.30 -5.22
CA ALA A 64 15.87 17.91 -6.55
C ALA A 64 16.82 17.21 -7.55
N GLY A 65 16.30 16.83 -8.71
CA GLY A 65 17.09 16.20 -9.77
C GLY A 65 17.00 14.67 -9.86
N LEU A 66 16.39 13.99 -8.88
CA LEU A 66 16.13 12.56 -8.96
C LEU A 66 14.73 12.27 -9.51
N SER A 67 14.61 11.12 -10.18
CA SER A 67 13.33 10.60 -10.67
C SER A 67 13.12 9.15 -10.22
N LEU A 68 11.86 8.75 -10.05
CA LEU A 68 11.48 7.39 -9.69
C LEU A 68 11.12 6.59 -10.94
N SER A 69 11.66 5.37 -11.06
CA SER A 69 11.23 4.42 -12.08
C SER A 69 9.77 3.97 -11.82
N LYS A 70 9.14 3.35 -12.82
CA LYS A 70 7.79 2.83 -12.69
C LYS A 70 7.71 1.73 -11.63
N GLU A 71 8.71 0.86 -11.62
CA GLU A 71 8.85 -0.26 -10.69
C GLU A 71 9.04 0.24 -9.25
N ALA A 72 9.91 1.25 -9.05
CA ALA A 72 10.11 1.86 -7.74
C ALA A 72 8.82 2.49 -7.19
N LYS A 73 8.02 3.13 -8.05
CA LYS A 73 6.69 3.66 -7.65
C LYS A 73 5.74 2.54 -7.23
N ALA A 74 5.73 1.41 -7.94
CA ALA A 74 4.88 0.27 -7.60
C ALA A 74 5.27 -0.34 -6.25
N VAL A 75 6.56 -0.53 -5.99
CA VAL A 75 7.05 -1.04 -4.71
C VAL A 75 6.69 -0.10 -3.56
N LEU A 76 6.87 1.21 -3.73
CA LEU A 76 6.49 2.19 -2.72
C LEU A 76 4.97 2.21 -2.47
N ASP A 77 4.16 2.04 -3.52
CA ASP A 77 2.70 1.99 -3.38
C ASP A 77 2.26 0.76 -2.59
N CYS A 78 2.82 -0.42 -2.88
CA CYS A 78 2.59 -1.63 -2.10
C CYS A 78 3.02 -1.46 -0.64
N PHE A 79 4.20 -0.88 -0.39
CA PHE A 79 4.70 -0.63 0.96
C PHE A 79 3.77 0.28 1.78
N VAL A 80 3.32 1.38 1.20
CA VAL A 80 2.41 2.32 1.90
C VAL A 80 1.07 1.66 2.21
N ARG A 81 0.55 0.83 1.30
CA ARG A 81 -0.70 0.09 1.52
C ARG A 81 -0.55 -0.94 2.63
N ASP A 82 0.51 -1.74 2.61
CA ASP A 82 0.77 -2.73 3.66
C ASP A 82 0.85 -2.07 5.04
N LEU A 83 1.59 -0.97 5.17
CA LEU A 83 1.65 -0.23 6.43
C LEU A 83 0.28 0.31 6.85
N PHE A 84 -0.50 0.84 5.92
CA PHE A 84 -1.84 1.33 6.21
C PHE A 84 -2.75 0.21 6.73
N GLU A 85 -2.74 -0.96 6.07
CA GLU A 85 -3.55 -2.11 6.48
C GLU A 85 -3.15 -2.60 7.87
N ARG A 86 -1.86 -2.75 8.15
CA ARG A 86 -1.38 -3.15 9.48
C ARG A 86 -1.80 -2.19 10.58
N ILE A 87 -1.65 -0.89 10.35
CA ILE A 87 -2.07 0.13 11.33
C ILE A 87 -3.59 0.10 11.53
N ALA A 88 -4.36 -0.06 10.45
CA ALA A 88 -5.81 -0.13 10.50
C ALA A 88 -6.31 -1.37 11.28
N ASP A 89 -5.68 -2.52 11.06
CA ASP A 89 -6.02 -3.77 11.75
C ASP A 89 -5.74 -3.69 13.25
N GLU A 90 -4.58 -3.16 13.65
CA GLU A 90 -4.26 -2.94 15.07
C GLU A 90 -5.20 -1.94 15.72
N ALA A 91 -5.48 -0.83 15.05
CA ALA A 91 -6.43 0.17 15.55
C ALA A 91 -7.85 -0.42 15.69
N ALA A 92 -8.30 -1.20 14.72
CA ALA A 92 -9.59 -1.89 14.78
C ALA A 92 -9.63 -2.94 15.90
N SER A 93 -8.53 -3.64 16.16
CA SER A 93 -8.39 -4.57 17.29
C SER A 93 -8.55 -3.85 18.63
N LEU A 94 -7.89 -2.69 18.78
CA LEU A 94 -8.01 -1.87 20.00
C LEU A 94 -9.45 -1.41 20.23
N VAL A 95 -10.15 -0.97 19.18
CA VAL A 95 -11.56 -0.56 19.28
C VAL A 95 -12.46 -1.73 19.69
N ARG A 96 -12.25 -2.91 19.08
CA ARG A 96 -13.00 -4.12 19.45
C ARG A 96 -12.79 -4.50 20.91
N ASN A 97 -11.56 -4.43 21.41
CA ASN A 97 -11.23 -4.73 22.81
C ASN A 97 -11.91 -3.76 23.78
N LYS A 98 -12.05 -2.49 23.39
CA LYS A 98 -12.78 -1.46 24.16
C LYS A 98 -14.32 -1.58 24.02
N ARG A 99 -14.82 -2.54 23.22
CA ARG A 99 -16.24 -2.65 22.84
C ARG A 99 -16.80 -1.37 22.20
N GLY A 100 -15.95 -0.59 21.54
CA GLY A 100 -16.32 0.61 20.82
C GLY A 100 -16.85 0.30 19.43
N SER A 101 -17.69 1.19 18.89
CA SER A 101 -18.18 1.12 17.50
C SER A 101 -17.51 2.12 16.57
N THR A 102 -16.76 3.07 17.12
CA THR A 102 -16.16 4.17 16.37
C THR A 102 -14.64 4.14 16.49
N LEU A 103 -13.97 4.17 15.35
CA LEU A 103 -12.52 4.31 15.28
C LEU A 103 -12.16 5.79 15.50
N THR A 104 -11.40 6.08 16.54
CA THR A 104 -10.99 7.45 16.88
C THR A 104 -9.54 7.72 16.47
N TYR A 105 -9.16 8.99 16.44
CA TYR A 105 -7.77 9.41 16.22
C TYR A 105 -6.79 8.71 17.18
N THR A 106 -7.14 8.65 18.47
CA THR A 106 -6.29 8.02 19.51
C THR A 106 -6.11 6.52 19.28
N ASP A 107 -7.08 5.83 18.70
CA ASP A 107 -6.98 4.42 18.37
C ASP A 107 -6.01 4.18 17.21
N ILE A 108 -6.04 5.05 16.20
CA ILE A 108 -5.08 5.03 15.08
C ILE A 108 -3.67 5.35 15.60
N GLN A 109 -3.50 6.36 16.45
CA GLN A 109 -2.22 6.71 17.05
C GLN A 109 -1.64 5.55 17.88
N SER A 110 -2.48 4.88 18.64
CA SER A 110 -2.08 3.69 19.40
C SER A 110 -1.71 2.52 18.50
N GLY A 111 -2.48 2.28 17.42
CA GLY A 111 -2.16 1.28 16.39
C GLY A 111 -0.81 1.56 15.71
N MET A 112 -0.55 2.82 15.33
CA MET A 112 0.77 3.22 14.80
C MET A 112 1.91 2.90 15.77
N ARG A 113 1.71 3.14 17.06
CA ARG A 113 2.72 2.88 18.09
C ARG A 113 3.04 1.40 18.27
N LEU A 114 2.08 0.52 18.00
CA LEU A 114 2.28 -0.93 18.05
C LEU A 114 2.98 -1.48 16.80
N VAL A 115 2.70 -0.90 15.64
CA VAL A 115 3.23 -1.37 14.35
C VAL A 115 4.62 -0.82 14.05
N LEU A 116 4.87 0.46 14.37
CA LEU A 116 6.10 1.14 13.99
C LEU A 116 7.18 1.06 15.08
N PRO A 117 8.46 0.95 14.72
CA PRO A 117 9.56 1.15 15.66
C PRO A 117 9.47 2.53 16.32
N THR A 118 9.89 2.64 17.58
CA THR A 118 9.73 3.86 18.41
C THR A 118 10.26 5.12 17.72
N GLN A 119 11.41 5.06 17.07
CA GLN A 119 12.01 6.20 16.39
C GLN A 119 11.15 6.68 15.21
N LEU A 120 10.66 5.74 14.40
CA LEU A 120 9.81 6.04 13.26
C LEU A 120 8.43 6.54 13.71
N TYR A 121 7.88 5.93 14.78
CA TYR A 121 6.63 6.38 15.39
C TYR A 121 6.68 7.85 15.81
N THR A 122 7.71 8.26 16.54
CA THR A 122 7.84 9.65 17.02
C THR A 122 7.83 10.65 15.87
N TYR A 123 8.53 10.33 14.78
CA TYR A 123 8.54 11.17 13.60
C TYR A 123 7.19 11.17 12.88
N ALA A 124 6.60 9.99 12.67
CA ALA A 124 5.31 9.82 12.00
C ALA A 124 4.18 10.54 12.76
N ASP A 125 4.14 10.42 14.10
CA ASP A 125 3.15 11.10 14.95
C ASP A 125 3.25 12.62 14.83
N SER A 126 4.47 13.17 14.87
CA SER A 126 4.68 14.60 14.66
C SER A 126 4.18 15.10 13.30
N GLN A 127 4.42 14.34 12.22
CA GLN A 127 3.95 14.69 10.88
C GLN A 127 2.43 14.51 10.75
N ALA A 128 1.86 13.47 11.34
CA ALA A 128 0.42 13.24 11.35
C ALA A 128 -0.33 14.38 12.06
N ASN A 129 0.16 14.84 13.21
CA ASN A 129 -0.40 15.97 13.94
C ASN A 129 -0.36 17.25 13.10
N LYS A 130 0.75 17.55 12.43
CA LYS A 130 0.86 18.71 11.53
C LYS A 130 -0.14 18.61 10.37
N ALA A 131 -0.28 17.45 9.77
CA ALA A 131 -1.22 17.21 8.68
C ALA A 131 -2.67 17.40 9.13
N LEU A 132 -3.01 16.88 10.33
CA LEU A 132 -4.34 17.03 10.92
C LEU A 132 -4.68 18.51 11.18
N VAL A 133 -3.77 19.26 11.78
CA VAL A 133 -3.95 20.70 12.02
C VAL A 133 -4.16 21.44 10.70
N LYS A 134 -3.35 21.15 9.69
CA LYS A 134 -3.50 21.75 8.36
C LYS A 134 -4.84 21.42 7.72
N PHE A 135 -5.30 20.19 7.85
CA PHE A 135 -6.61 19.76 7.32
C PHE A 135 -7.77 20.49 8.00
N ILE A 136 -7.74 20.63 9.33
CA ILE A 136 -8.77 21.34 10.09
C ILE A 136 -8.78 22.82 9.75
N SER A 137 -7.59 23.43 9.59
CA SER A 137 -7.46 24.87 9.25
C SER A 137 -7.84 25.20 7.80
N SER A 138 -7.93 24.20 6.92
CA SER A 138 -8.29 24.39 5.51
C SER A 138 -9.80 24.30 5.23
N LYS A 139 -10.60 24.06 6.25
CA LYS A 139 -12.07 24.06 6.20
C LYS A 139 -12.64 25.42 6.60
#